data_37b7fdaf91d60fa313252efb6bd72582
#
_entry.id   37b7fdaf91d60fa313252efb6bd72582
#
_cell.length_a   1.000
_cell.length_b   1.000
_cell.length_c   1.000
_cell.angle_alpha   90.00
_cell.angle_beta   90.00
_cell.angle_gamma   90.00
#
_symmetry.space_group_name_H-M   'P 1'
#
loop_
_entity.id
_entity.type
_entity.pdbx_description
1 polymer ?
#
loop_
_entity_poly.entity_id
_entity_poly.type
_entity_poly.pdbx_seq_one_letter_code
_entity_poly.pdbx_strand_id
1 'polypeptide(L)'
;MTDHDGAGPADGPASIGPTETVDCLGQRCPLPVIALARRLPALPIGGVLRVLADDPAAAVDIPAWCRMRGQEYVGSPSDDAYDVRRVV
;
A
#
# COMPACT_ATOMS: atom_id res chain seq x y z
N MET A 1 4.00 -19.53 22.49
CA MET A 1 3.87 -19.30 22.20
C MET A 1 3.61 -19.06 21.86
N THR A 2 3.74 -18.99 21.56
CA THR A 2 3.47 -18.67 21.06
C THR A 2 3.28 -18.23 20.60
N ASP A 3 3.30 -18.12 20.38
CA ASP A 3 3.08 -17.68 19.90
C ASP A 3 3.08 -17.23 19.47
N HIS A 4 3.07 -17.15 19.40
CA HIS A 4 2.95 -16.83 18.95
C HIS A 4 3.04 -16.56 18.44
N ASP A 5 3.04 -16.62 18.45
CA ASP A 5 2.99 -16.50 17.91
C ASP A 5 2.99 -16.40 17.34
N GLY A 6 3.07 -16.40 17.27
CA GLY A 6 2.90 -16.40 16.52
C GLY A 6 2.73 -16.27 15.90
N ALA A 7 2.73 -16.24 15.85
CA ALA A 7 2.47 -16.15 15.10
C ALA A 7 2.31 -16.09 14.55
N GLY A 8 2.34 -16.05 14.33
CA GLY A 8 2.08 -16.02 13.57
C GLY A 8 1.84 -15.98 13.00
N PRO A 9 1.84 -16.09 12.88
CA PRO A 9 1.46 -16.03 12.03
C PRO A 9 1.17 -16.29 11.48
N ALA A 10 1.20 -16.20 11.41
CA ALA A 10 0.86 -16.36 10.79
C ALA A 10 0.65 -16.52 10.33
N ASP A 11 0.67 -16.36 10.09
CA ASP A 11 0.44 -16.45 9.47
C ASP A 11 0.29 -16.66 8.71
N GLY A 12 0.61 -16.54 8.86
CA GLY A 12 0.55 -17.04 7.74
C GLY A 12 -0.05 -16.46 6.58
N PRO A 13 -0.28 -17.13 5.69
CA PRO A 13 -0.75 -16.70 4.47
C PRO A 13 -1.85 -15.83 4.68
N ALA A 14 -2.27 -16.10 5.67
CA ALA A 14 -3.29 -15.33 6.03
C ALA A 14 -2.78 -13.98 6.04
N SER A 15 -1.58 -13.89 6.07
CA SER A 15 -1.03 -12.63 6.03
C SER A 15 -1.17 -12.09 4.67
N ILE A 16 -2.35 -11.95 4.25
CA ILE A 16 -2.62 -11.37 3.00
C ILE A 16 -2.84 -9.89 3.17
N GLY A 17 -2.72 -9.37 4.33
CA GLY A 17 -2.82 -7.94 4.53
C GLY A 17 -1.61 -7.20 3.97
N PRO A 18 -1.63 -5.86 3.98
CA PRO A 18 -0.50 -5.07 3.46
C PRO A 18 0.72 -5.23 4.36
N THR A 19 1.91 -5.06 3.77
CA THR A 19 3.15 -5.05 4.51
C THR A 19 3.22 -3.82 5.40
N GLU A 20 2.72 -2.70 4.91
CA GLU A 20 2.72 -1.44 5.64
C GLU A 20 1.51 -0.62 5.20
N THR A 21 1.04 0.27 6.07
CA THR A 21 -0.04 1.18 5.75
C THR A 21 0.45 2.61 6.04
N VAL A 22 0.19 3.52 5.12
CA VAL A 22 0.49 4.94 5.33
C VAL A 22 -0.83 5.70 5.31
N ASP A 23 -1.05 6.52 6.32
CA ASP A 23 -2.31 7.26 6.49
C ASP A 23 -2.16 8.65 5.90
N CYS A 24 -2.84 8.88 4.79
CA CYS A 24 -2.89 10.18 4.13
C CYS A 24 -4.32 10.71 4.10
N LEU A 25 -5.18 10.25 5.01
CA LEU A 25 -6.55 10.77 5.09
C LEU A 25 -6.52 12.26 5.40
N GLY A 26 -7.40 13.00 4.75
CA GLY A 26 -7.45 14.44 4.91
C GLY A 26 -6.44 15.20 4.08
N GLN A 27 -5.54 14.51 3.41
CA GLN A 27 -4.53 15.15 2.55
C GLN A 27 -4.99 15.16 1.12
N ARG A 28 -4.63 16.21 0.39
CA ARG A 28 -4.96 16.32 -1.02
C ARG A 28 -3.81 15.82 -1.88
N CYS A 29 -4.13 15.31 -3.04
CA CYS A 29 -3.11 14.99 -4.02
C CYS A 29 -2.37 16.27 -4.41
N PRO A 30 -1.03 16.17 -4.59
CA PRO A 30 -0.29 14.93 -4.77
C PRO A 30 0.31 14.34 -3.48
N LEU A 31 -0.12 14.76 -2.29
CA LEU A 31 0.50 14.29 -1.05
C LEU A 31 0.43 12.77 -0.88
N PRO A 32 -0.70 12.08 -1.15
CA PRO A 32 -0.73 10.63 -1.07
C PRO A 32 0.25 9.97 -2.03
N VAL A 33 0.41 10.51 -3.23
CA VAL A 33 1.34 9.96 -4.22
C VAL A 33 2.78 10.19 -3.77
N ILE A 34 3.07 11.34 -3.16
CA ILE A 34 4.39 11.61 -2.64
C ILE A 34 4.73 10.65 -1.50
N ALA A 35 3.77 10.37 -0.62
CA ALA A 35 3.98 9.42 0.46
C ALA A 35 4.24 8.02 -0.10
N LEU A 36 3.47 7.62 -1.11
CA LEU A 36 3.67 6.34 -1.79
C LEU A 36 5.07 6.26 -2.38
N ALA A 37 5.50 7.30 -3.08
CA ALA A 37 6.81 7.32 -3.72
C ALA A 37 7.96 7.22 -2.70
N ARG A 38 7.76 7.75 -1.52
CA ARG A 38 8.78 7.72 -0.46
C ARG A 38 8.82 6.40 0.28
N ARG A 39 7.64 5.81 0.51
CA ARG A 39 7.54 4.63 1.38
C ARG A 39 7.73 3.31 0.64
N LEU A 40 7.25 3.22 -0.59
CA LEU A 40 7.30 1.95 -1.31
C LEU A 40 8.72 1.41 -1.47
N PRO A 41 9.74 2.23 -1.79
CA PRO A 41 11.10 1.71 -1.93
C PRO A 41 11.68 1.14 -0.64
N ALA A 42 11.10 1.47 0.51
CA ALA A 42 11.58 0.95 1.78
C ALA A 42 11.05 -0.45 2.06
N LEU A 43 10.05 -0.90 1.30
CA LEU A 43 9.52 -2.25 1.45
C LEU A 43 10.36 -3.24 0.64
N PRO A 44 10.36 -4.52 1.03
CA PRO A 44 11.05 -5.52 0.21
C PRO A 44 10.27 -5.73 -1.08
N ILE A 45 10.91 -6.28 -2.10
CA ILE A 45 10.25 -6.66 -3.35
C ILE A 45 9.12 -7.63 -3.00
N GLY A 46 7.96 -7.38 -3.54
CA GLY A 46 6.75 -8.15 -3.24
C GLY A 46 5.95 -7.56 -2.10
N GLY A 47 6.51 -6.61 -1.36
CA GLY A 47 5.79 -5.95 -0.27
C GLY A 47 4.66 -5.09 -0.82
N VAL A 48 3.59 -4.98 -0.04
CA VAL A 48 2.41 -4.20 -0.41
C VAL A 48 2.26 -3.02 0.55
N LEU A 49 2.15 -1.83 -0.01
CA LEU A 49 1.86 -0.63 0.75
C LEU A 49 0.40 -0.27 0.56
N ARG A 50 -0.31 -0.13 1.65
CA ARG A 50 -1.67 0.39 1.61
C ARG A 50 -1.63 1.89 1.88
N VAL A 51 -2.14 2.66 0.95
CA VAL A 51 -2.24 4.11 1.09
C VAL A 51 -3.69 4.43 1.44
N LEU A 52 -3.91 5.07 2.59
CA LEU A 52 -5.23 5.56 2.94
C LEU A 52 -5.32 7.00 2.44
N ALA A 53 -6.29 7.27 1.59
CA ALA A 53 -6.48 8.60 1.01
C ALA A 53 -7.95 8.80 0.65
N ASP A 54 -8.48 9.96 0.99
CA ASP A 54 -9.88 10.28 0.73
C ASP A 54 -10.06 11.37 -0.32
N ASP A 55 -8.99 11.82 -0.96
CA ASP A 55 -9.11 12.74 -2.08
C ASP A 55 -9.49 11.93 -3.33
N PRO A 56 -10.57 12.29 -4.03
CA PRO A 56 -10.97 11.55 -5.24
C PRO A 56 -9.87 11.45 -6.30
N ALA A 57 -8.96 12.40 -6.37
CA ALA A 57 -7.87 12.36 -7.32
C ALA A 57 -6.94 11.16 -7.10
N ALA A 58 -6.87 10.64 -5.87
CA ALA A 58 -6.02 9.49 -5.57
C ALA A 58 -6.43 8.27 -6.39
N ALA A 59 -7.72 8.10 -6.65
CA ALA A 59 -8.21 6.95 -7.41
C ALA A 59 -7.66 6.93 -8.84
N VAL A 60 -7.29 8.09 -9.37
CA VAL A 60 -6.72 8.21 -10.71
C VAL A 60 -5.20 8.26 -10.63
N ASP A 61 -4.68 9.02 -9.69
CA ASP A 61 -3.25 9.32 -9.63
C ASP A 61 -2.41 8.13 -9.17
N ILE A 62 -2.92 7.34 -8.22
CA ILE A 62 -2.17 6.20 -7.71
C ILE A 62 -1.96 5.13 -8.78
N PRO A 63 -3.00 4.69 -9.51
CA PRO A 63 -2.78 3.75 -10.61
C PRO A 63 -1.86 4.32 -11.70
N ALA A 64 -1.98 5.63 -11.99
CA ALA A 64 -1.13 6.26 -12.99
C ALA A 64 0.34 6.25 -12.56
N TRP A 65 0.60 6.55 -11.28
CA TRP A 65 1.95 6.52 -10.74
C TRP A 65 2.54 5.10 -10.85
N CYS A 66 1.72 4.08 -10.55
CA CYS A 66 2.18 2.69 -10.66
C CYS A 66 2.63 2.36 -12.07
N ARG A 67 1.85 2.78 -13.07
CA ARG A 67 2.22 2.55 -14.48
C ARG A 67 3.52 3.26 -14.83
N MET A 68 3.68 4.48 -14.35
CA MET A 68 4.88 5.26 -14.66
C MET A 68 6.13 4.68 -14.01
N ARG A 69 5.99 4.10 -12.84
CA ARG A 69 7.14 3.60 -12.07
C ARG A 69 7.35 2.10 -12.19
N GLY A 70 6.52 1.40 -12.96
CA GLY A 70 6.66 -0.03 -13.12
C GLY A 70 6.30 -0.83 -11.89
N GLN A 71 5.45 -0.28 -11.02
CA GLN A 71 4.96 -1.00 -9.85
C GLN A 71 3.57 -1.56 -10.12
N GLU A 72 3.15 -2.51 -9.29
CA GLU A 72 1.85 -3.15 -9.48
C GLU A 72 0.76 -2.46 -8.66
N TYR A 73 -0.28 -1.99 -9.32
CA TYR A 73 -1.47 -1.52 -8.62
C TYR A 73 -2.33 -2.74 -8.31
N VAL A 74 -2.42 -3.11 -7.04
CA VAL A 74 -3.14 -4.31 -6.62
C VAL A 74 -4.63 -4.08 -6.62
N GLY A 75 -5.09 -2.92 -6.16
CA GLY A 75 -6.50 -2.60 -6.14
C GLY A 75 -6.85 -1.71 -4.97
N SER A 76 -8.15 -1.45 -4.84
CA SER A 76 -8.70 -0.61 -3.78
C SER A 76 -9.63 -1.47 -2.93
N PRO A 77 -9.15 -1.93 -1.75
CA PRO A 77 -9.98 -2.78 -0.90
C PRO A 77 -11.15 -2.06 -0.26
N SER A 78 -11.11 -0.73 -0.22
CA SER A 78 -12.22 0.08 0.25
C SER A 78 -12.12 1.45 -0.42
N ASP A 79 -13.15 2.30 -0.22
CA ASP A 79 -13.23 3.59 -0.90
C ASP A 79 -12.01 4.49 -0.65
N ASP A 80 -11.42 4.38 0.54
CA ASP A 80 -10.34 5.25 0.94
C ASP A 80 -9.00 4.52 1.08
N ALA A 81 -8.86 3.35 0.46
CA ALA A 81 -7.63 2.57 0.54
C ALA A 81 -7.18 2.11 -0.84
N TYR A 82 -5.88 2.14 -1.07
CA TYR A 82 -5.27 1.77 -2.36
C TYR A 82 -4.02 0.95 -2.07
N ASP A 83 -3.96 -0.27 -2.62
CA ASP A 83 -2.85 -1.18 -2.40
C ASP A 83 -1.92 -1.21 -3.60
N VAL A 84 -0.63 -1.06 -3.33
CA VAL A 84 0.42 -1.05 -4.35
C VAL A 84 1.49 -2.05 -3.94
N ARG A 85 1.88 -2.94 -4.88
CA ARG A 85 2.96 -3.89 -4.63
C ARG A 85 4.24 -3.42 -5.27
N ARG A 86 5.32 -3.49 -4.51
CA ARG A 86 6.64 -3.20 -5.04
C ARG A 86 7.13 -4.40 -5.85
N VAL A 87 7.38 -4.20 -7.13
CA VAL A 87 7.87 -5.27 -8.02
C VAL A 87 9.27 -5.00 -8.57
N VAL A 88 9.73 -3.76 -8.47
CA VAL A 88 11.09 -3.42 -8.92
C VAL A 88 11.81 -2.57 -7.90
#